data_416a344a2d1755f7c1dbad0a2ebabfce
#
_entry.id   416a344a2d1755f7c1dbad0a2ebabfce
#
_cell.length_a   1.000
_cell.length_b   1.000
_cell.length_c   1.000
_cell.angle_alpha   90.00
_cell.angle_beta   90.00
_cell.angle_gamma   90.00
#
_symmetry.space_group_name_H-M   'P 1'
#
loop_
_entity.id
_entity.type
_entity.pdbx_description
1 polymer ?
#
loop_
_entity_poly.entity_id
_entity_poly.type
_entity_poly.pdbx_seq_one_letter_code
_entity_poly.pdbx_strand_id
1 'polypeptide(L)'
;PMKSKGIYELSHILLDQYAGEVPQSFEALEALPAVGHKTASVVMSQGFGVPAFPVDTHIHRLLYRWCLTNGKSVKQTELDAKRLFPKAKWNKLHLQIIFYGREYSPARGWDLKRDFISARIGRRALLKKTFGPNYHELFARA
;
A
#
# COMPACT_ATOMS: atom_id res chain seq x y z
N PRO A 1 -20.94 -11.85 -2.94
CA PRO A 1 -21.06 -12.92 -3.94
C PRO A 1 -19.75 -13.29 -4.59
N MET A 2 -19.02 -12.38 -5.29
CA MET A 2 -17.75 -12.74 -5.97
C MET A 2 -16.63 -13.15 -5.00
N LYS A 3 -16.46 -12.41 -3.89
CA LYS A 3 -15.43 -12.75 -2.88
C LYS A 3 -15.75 -14.08 -2.18
N SER A 4 -17.00 -14.32 -1.83
CA SER A 4 -17.44 -15.57 -1.20
C SER A 4 -17.18 -16.76 -2.11
N LYS A 5 -17.51 -16.65 -3.40
CA LYS A 5 -17.22 -17.67 -4.40
C LYS A 5 -15.71 -17.94 -4.52
N GLY A 6 -14.90 -16.88 -4.60
CA GLY A 6 -13.45 -17.00 -4.68
C GLY A 6 -12.85 -17.70 -3.46
N ILE A 7 -13.30 -17.37 -2.24
CA ILE A 7 -12.86 -18.01 -1.00
C ILE A 7 -13.25 -19.49 -1.00
N TYR A 8 -14.45 -19.82 -1.41
CA TYR A 8 -14.92 -21.22 -1.51
C TYR A 8 -14.04 -22.02 -2.49
N GLU A 9 -13.85 -21.51 -3.70
CA GLU A 9 -13.05 -22.19 -4.73
C GLU A 9 -11.58 -22.34 -4.31
N LEU A 10 -10.93 -21.30 -3.77
CA LEU A 10 -9.53 -21.40 -3.32
C LEU A 10 -9.36 -22.39 -2.16
N SER A 11 -10.36 -22.49 -1.26
CA SER A 11 -10.31 -23.43 -0.15
C SER A 11 -10.30 -24.87 -0.63
N HIS A 12 -11.09 -25.21 -1.66
CA HIS A 12 -11.08 -26.53 -2.27
C HIS A 12 -9.74 -26.83 -2.94
N ILE A 13 -9.17 -25.84 -3.67
CA ILE A 13 -7.85 -26.02 -4.31
C ILE A 13 -6.76 -26.22 -3.26
N LEU A 14 -6.78 -25.49 -2.15
CA LEU A 14 -5.80 -25.69 -1.08
C LEU A 14 -5.89 -27.11 -0.46
N LEU A 15 -7.12 -27.61 -0.25
CA LEU A 15 -7.31 -28.96 0.24
C LEU A 15 -6.83 -30.02 -0.77
N ASP A 16 -7.22 -29.91 -2.03
CA ASP A 16 -7.01 -30.93 -3.05
C ASP A 16 -5.58 -30.96 -3.60
N GLN A 17 -4.94 -29.79 -3.76
CA GLN A 17 -3.63 -29.66 -4.42
C GLN A 17 -2.49 -29.36 -3.45
N TYR A 18 -2.78 -28.81 -2.27
CA TYR A 18 -1.76 -28.34 -1.31
C TYR A 18 -1.94 -28.97 0.08
N ALA A 19 -2.74 -30.03 0.22
CA ALA A 19 -2.99 -30.73 1.46
C ALA A 19 -3.46 -29.81 2.62
N GLY A 20 -4.21 -28.76 2.31
CA GLY A 20 -4.69 -27.76 3.27
C GLY A 20 -3.66 -26.69 3.66
N GLU A 21 -2.45 -26.75 3.10
CA GLU A 21 -1.39 -25.78 3.36
C GLU A 21 -1.45 -24.61 2.40
N VAL A 22 -1.01 -23.44 2.85
CA VAL A 22 -0.89 -22.24 2.00
C VAL A 22 0.47 -22.29 1.28
N PRO A 23 0.52 -22.27 -0.08
CA PRO A 23 1.78 -22.35 -0.78
C PRO A 23 2.64 -21.09 -0.58
N GLN A 24 3.93 -21.28 -0.36
CA GLN A 24 4.91 -20.20 -0.19
C GLN A 24 5.55 -19.82 -1.54
N SER A 25 4.71 -19.41 -2.48
CA SER A 25 5.15 -19.01 -3.82
C SER A 25 4.20 -17.96 -4.38
N PHE A 26 4.74 -16.86 -4.92
CA PHE A 26 3.93 -15.83 -5.60
C PHE A 26 3.13 -16.44 -6.75
N GLU A 27 3.78 -17.28 -7.58
CA GLU A 27 3.15 -17.92 -8.72
C GLU A 27 1.97 -18.80 -8.31
N ALA A 28 2.16 -19.65 -7.30
CA ALA A 28 1.11 -20.53 -6.79
C ALA A 28 -0.03 -19.74 -6.13
N LEU A 29 0.28 -18.69 -5.36
CA LEU A 29 -0.72 -17.84 -4.74
C LEU A 29 -1.54 -17.05 -5.77
N GLU A 30 -0.89 -16.44 -6.75
CA GLU A 30 -1.56 -15.65 -7.79
C GLU A 30 -2.40 -16.52 -8.75
N ALA A 31 -2.12 -17.81 -8.83
CA ALA A 31 -2.95 -18.77 -9.56
C ALA A 31 -4.26 -19.13 -8.83
N LEU A 32 -4.38 -18.85 -7.54
CA LEU A 32 -5.61 -19.12 -6.78
C LEU A 32 -6.71 -18.13 -7.12
N PRO A 33 -7.99 -18.58 -7.14
CA PRO A 33 -9.13 -17.68 -7.33
C PRO A 33 -9.16 -16.58 -6.30
N ALA A 34 -9.53 -15.36 -6.71
CA ALA A 34 -9.61 -14.15 -5.86
C ALA A 34 -8.28 -13.70 -5.21
N VAL A 35 -7.15 -14.27 -5.60
CA VAL A 35 -5.82 -13.86 -5.15
C VAL A 35 -5.11 -13.11 -6.27
N GLY A 36 -4.98 -11.80 -6.11
CA GLY A 36 -4.16 -10.96 -6.98
C GLY A 36 -2.77 -10.72 -6.40
N HIS A 37 -1.92 -10.01 -7.13
CA HIS A 37 -0.54 -9.70 -6.74
C HIS A 37 -0.42 -9.05 -5.35
N LYS A 38 -1.32 -8.11 -5.02
CA LYS A 38 -1.34 -7.49 -3.69
C LYS A 38 -1.60 -8.50 -2.58
N THR A 39 -2.61 -9.36 -2.75
CA THR A 39 -2.97 -10.38 -1.74
C THR A 39 -1.82 -11.38 -1.58
N ALA A 40 -1.25 -11.86 -2.67
CA ALA A 40 -0.08 -12.74 -2.64
C ALA A 40 1.10 -12.08 -1.91
N SER A 41 1.37 -10.80 -2.18
CA SER A 41 2.43 -10.04 -1.51
C SER A 41 2.20 -9.92 0.00
N VAL A 42 0.96 -9.69 0.44
CA VAL A 42 0.61 -9.66 1.87
C VAL A 42 0.83 -11.02 2.51
N VAL A 43 0.36 -12.10 1.89
CA VAL A 43 0.55 -13.47 2.40
C VAL A 43 2.03 -13.80 2.51
N MET A 44 2.82 -13.52 1.48
CA MET A 44 4.27 -13.78 1.49
C MET A 44 4.98 -12.98 2.56
N SER A 45 4.65 -11.69 2.74
CA SER A 45 5.32 -10.83 3.73
C SER A 45 4.88 -11.10 5.15
N GLN A 46 3.58 -11.21 5.41
CA GLN A 46 3.03 -11.35 6.77
C GLN A 46 2.93 -12.81 7.23
N GLY A 47 2.66 -13.73 6.32
CA GLY A 47 2.55 -15.16 6.62
C GLY A 47 3.91 -15.87 6.64
N PHE A 48 4.80 -15.53 5.74
CA PHE A 48 6.08 -16.23 5.54
C PHE A 48 7.33 -15.38 5.79
N GLY A 49 7.18 -14.10 6.11
CA GLY A 49 8.32 -13.20 6.37
C GLY A 49 9.17 -12.87 5.14
N VAL A 50 8.70 -13.21 3.94
CA VAL A 50 9.41 -12.91 2.68
C VAL A 50 9.33 -11.41 2.41
N PRO A 51 10.45 -10.74 2.09
CA PRO A 51 10.42 -9.32 1.77
C PRO A 51 9.51 -9.02 0.57
N ALA A 52 8.45 -8.23 0.81
CA ALA A 52 7.53 -7.74 -0.20
C ALA A 52 7.03 -6.34 0.17
N PHE A 53 6.58 -5.59 -0.82
CA PHE A 53 6.00 -4.28 -0.61
C PHE A 53 4.60 -4.23 -1.24
N PRO A 54 3.59 -4.80 -0.57
CA PRO A 54 2.21 -4.76 -1.06
C PRO A 54 1.73 -3.31 -1.14
N VAL A 55 1.25 -2.89 -2.30
CA VAL A 55 0.73 -1.54 -2.50
C VAL A 55 -0.78 -1.55 -2.53
N ASP A 56 -1.40 -0.98 -1.50
CA ASP A 56 -2.82 -0.72 -1.45
C ASP A 56 -3.15 0.74 -1.84
N THR A 57 -4.41 1.10 -1.75
CA THR A 57 -4.86 2.47 -2.07
C THR A 57 -4.26 3.54 -1.15
N HIS A 58 -3.95 3.19 0.10
CA HIS A 58 -3.30 4.11 1.05
C HIS A 58 -1.86 4.38 0.64
N ILE A 59 -1.08 3.33 0.41
CA ILE A 59 0.32 3.43 0.00
C ILE A 59 0.44 4.15 -1.34
N HIS A 60 -0.36 3.77 -2.34
CA HIS A 60 -0.35 4.43 -3.64
C HIS A 60 -0.60 5.94 -3.52
N ARG A 61 -1.62 6.34 -2.73
CA ARG A 61 -1.95 7.73 -2.45
C ARG A 61 -0.82 8.47 -1.73
N LEU A 62 -0.27 7.90 -0.68
CA LEU A 62 0.76 8.56 0.13
C LEU A 62 2.08 8.71 -0.62
N LEU A 63 2.55 7.68 -1.29
CA LEU A 63 3.79 7.77 -2.07
C LEU A 63 3.66 8.80 -3.20
N TYR A 64 2.47 8.96 -3.79
CA TYR A 64 2.20 10.05 -4.71
C TYR A 64 2.21 11.42 -4.01
N ARG A 65 1.54 11.56 -2.86
CA ARG A 65 1.54 12.80 -2.07
C ARG A 65 2.94 13.23 -1.67
N TRP A 66 3.81 12.28 -1.35
CA TRP A 66 5.20 12.50 -0.93
C TRP A 66 6.21 12.59 -2.08
N CYS A 67 5.78 12.66 -3.32
CA CYS A 67 6.64 12.71 -4.51
C CYS A 67 7.56 11.48 -4.70
N LEU A 68 7.27 10.37 -4.07
CA LEU A 68 8.07 9.15 -4.16
C LEU A 68 7.70 8.26 -5.36
N THR A 69 6.56 8.54 -5.98
CA THR A 69 6.11 7.91 -7.23
C THR A 69 5.40 8.93 -8.11
N ASN A 70 5.36 8.66 -9.42
CA ASN A 70 4.57 9.49 -10.34
C ASN A 70 3.07 9.20 -10.32
N GLY A 71 2.63 8.14 -9.62
CA GLY A 71 1.23 7.78 -9.47
C GLY A 71 0.57 7.18 -10.71
N LYS A 72 1.32 6.82 -11.76
CA LYS A 72 0.76 6.29 -13.02
C LYS A 72 0.04 4.96 -12.84
N SER A 73 0.57 4.08 -11.99
CA SER A 73 -0.02 2.78 -11.69
C SER A 73 0.43 2.26 -10.34
N VAL A 74 -0.33 1.32 -9.78
CA VAL A 74 0.05 0.59 -8.55
C VAL A 74 1.37 -0.18 -8.75
N LYS A 75 1.55 -0.79 -9.91
CA LYS A 75 2.80 -1.50 -10.27
C LYS A 75 4.00 -0.55 -10.26
N GLN A 76 3.87 0.65 -10.82
CA GLN A 76 4.94 1.64 -10.80
C GLN A 76 5.25 2.09 -9.37
N THR A 77 4.23 2.30 -8.55
CA THR A 77 4.39 2.66 -7.13
C THR A 77 5.15 1.58 -6.36
N GLU A 78 4.85 0.30 -6.60
CA GLU A 78 5.58 -0.81 -5.99
C GLU A 78 7.06 -0.81 -6.40
N LEU A 79 7.35 -0.65 -7.68
CA LEU A 79 8.72 -0.57 -8.19
C LEU A 79 9.50 0.61 -7.59
N ASP A 80 8.87 1.78 -7.52
CA ASP A 80 9.47 2.98 -6.94
C ASP A 80 9.75 2.78 -5.44
N ALA A 81 8.81 2.23 -4.69
CA ALA A 81 8.98 1.92 -3.27
C ALA A 81 10.13 0.94 -3.02
N LYS A 82 10.19 -0.14 -3.79
CA LYS A 82 11.26 -1.14 -3.70
C LYS A 82 12.63 -0.58 -4.03
N ARG A 83 12.70 0.37 -4.95
CA ARG A 83 13.95 1.06 -5.31
C ARG A 83 14.40 2.03 -4.20
N LEU A 84 13.47 2.74 -3.57
CA LEU A 84 13.75 3.81 -2.62
C LEU A 84 14.03 3.29 -1.20
N PHE A 85 13.34 2.22 -0.79
CA PHE A 85 13.41 1.73 0.58
C PHE A 85 14.28 0.48 0.69
N PRO A 86 15.08 0.36 1.78
CA PRO A 86 15.87 -0.85 2.02
C PRO A 86 14.99 -2.10 2.13
N LYS A 87 15.38 -3.16 1.45
CA LYS A 87 14.63 -4.42 1.40
C LYS A 87 14.27 -4.98 2.78
N ALA A 88 15.20 -4.89 3.74
CA ALA A 88 15.00 -5.33 5.12
C ALA A 88 13.88 -4.56 5.87
N LYS A 89 13.45 -3.42 5.36
CA LYS A 89 12.41 -2.58 5.97
C LYS A 89 11.03 -2.74 5.31
N TRP A 90 10.93 -3.39 4.16
CA TRP A 90 9.69 -3.44 3.38
C TRP A 90 8.48 -3.95 4.16
N ASN A 91 8.62 -5.10 4.84
CA ASN A 91 7.50 -5.73 5.55
C ASN A 91 6.95 -4.87 6.70
N LYS A 92 7.82 -4.12 7.37
CA LYS A 92 7.41 -3.20 8.44
C LYS A 92 6.90 -1.89 7.88
N LEU A 93 7.61 -1.33 6.91
CA LEU A 93 7.36 0.02 6.40
C LEU A 93 6.02 0.14 5.68
N HIS A 94 5.63 -0.86 4.87
CA HIS A 94 4.33 -0.79 4.18
C HIS A 94 3.16 -0.74 5.17
N LEU A 95 3.23 -1.46 6.29
CA LEU A 95 2.23 -1.39 7.35
C LEU A 95 2.22 -0.01 8.02
N GLN A 96 3.39 0.54 8.33
CA GLN A 96 3.50 1.87 8.92
C GLN A 96 2.88 2.94 8.01
N ILE A 97 3.12 2.87 6.70
CA ILE A 97 2.52 3.79 5.73
C ILE A 97 1.00 3.63 5.67
N ILE A 98 0.48 2.41 5.72
CA ILE A 98 -0.97 2.16 5.76
C ILE A 98 -1.60 2.80 7.00
N PHE A 99 -1.04 2.56 8.19
CA PHE A 99 -1.55 3.14 9.43
C PHE A 99 -1.47 4.65 9.44
N TYR A 100 -0.34 5.21 9.01
CA TYR A 100 -0.21 6.66 8.85
C TYR A 100 -1.26 7.23 7.89
N GLY A 101 -1.48 6.56 6.75
CA GLY A 101 -2.44 6.99 5.76
C GLY A 101 -3.90 6.97 6.23
N ARG A 102 -4.23 6.04 7.13
CA ARG A 102 -5.57 5.98 7.73
C ARG A 102 -5.77 7.10 8.74
N GLU A 103 -4.78 7.34 9.59
CA GLU A 103 -4.88 8.27 10.71
C GLU A 103 -4.64 9.74 10.30
N TYR A 104 -3.58 10.01 9.54
CA TYR A 104 -3.10 11.38 9.30
C TYR A 104 -3.31 11.87 7.87
N SER A 105 -3.39 10.98 6.91
CA SER A 105 -3.45 11.32 5.49
C SER A 105 -4.55 10.58 4.73
N PRO A 106 -5.83 10.66 5.19
CA PRO A 106 -6.93 9.94 4.57
C PRO A 106 -7.24 10.46 3.15
N ALA A 107 -8.03 9.70 2.39
CA ALA A 107 -8.47 10.10 1.05
C ALA A 107 -9.50 11.24 1.10
N ARG A 108 -10.40 11.19 2.09
CA ARG A 108 -11.42 12.21 2.35
C ARG A 108 -11.16 12.88 3.71
N GLY A 109 -11.45 14.16 3.81
CA GLY A 109 -11.18 14.92 5.03
C GLY A 109 -9.69 15.05 5.35
N TRP A 110 -8.85 15.14 4.32
CA TRP A 110 -7.41 15.32 4.50
C TRP A 110 -7.13 16.69 5.11
N ASP A 111 -6.50 16.68 6.29
CA ASP A 111 -6.09 17.89 7.02
C ASP A 111 -4.57 17.98 7.08
N LEU A 112 -4.02 19.01 6.43
CA LEU A 112 -2.58 19.21 6.35
C LEU A 112 -1.95 19.56 7.71
N LYS A 113 -2.72 20.09 8.65
CA LYS A 113 -2.24 20.36 10.02
C LYS A 113 -1.91 19.07 10.78
N ARG A 114 -2.61 17.98 10.46
CA ARG A 114 -2.39 16.65 11.05
C ARG A 114 -1.36 15.84 10.26
N ASP A 115 -1.28 16.03 8.96
CA ASP A 115 -0.38 15.29 8.05
C ASP A 115 1.00 15.97 7.99
N PHE A 116 1.78 15.80 9.05
CA PHE A 116 3.09 16.44 9.20
C PHE A 116 4.13 15.97 8.18
N ILE A 117 3.99 14.77 7.61
CA ILE A 117 4.89 14.30 6.54
C ILE A 117 4.56 15.05 5.23
N SER A 118 3.30 15.05 4.81
CA SER A 118 2.90 15.78 3.60
C SER A 118 3.13 17.30 3.71
N ALA A 119 3.00 17.86 4.91
CA ALA A 119 3.31 19.26 5.16
C ALA A 119 4.78 19.61 4.83
N ARG A 120 5.71 18.68 5.09
CA ARG A 120 7.15 18.88 4.89
C ARG A 120 7.63 18.50 3.49
N ILE A 121 7.21 17.35 2.99
CA ILE A 121 7.73 16.77 1.74
C ILE A 121 6.67 16.55 0.67
N GLY A 122 5.45 17.02 0.90
CA GLY A 122 4.32 16.80 -0.01
C GLY A 122 4.51 17.45 -1.38
N ARG A 123 3.83 16.88 -2.37
CA ARG A 123 3.80 17.35 -3.76
C ARG A 123 3.21 18.77 -3.82
N ARG A 124 4.04 19.76 -4.03
CA ARG A 124 3.66 21.19 -3.96
C ARG A 124 2.47 21.55 -4.85
N ALA A 125 2.43 21.03 -6.07
CA ALA A 125 1.31 21.26 -6.99
C ALA A 125 -0.02 20.73 -6.42
N LEU A 126 0.00 19.54 -5.80
CA LEU A 126 -1.15 18.94 -5.16
C LEU A 126 -1.57 19.73 -3.91
N LEU A 127 -0.62 20.13 -3.07
CA LEU A 127 -0.89 20.92 -1.86
C LEU A 127 -1.52 22.28 -2.21
N LYS A 128 -0.97 22.99 -3.20
CA LYS A 128 -1.56 24.25 -3.71
C LYS A 128 -2.97 24.05 -4.25
N LYS A 129 -3.20 22.97 -5.02
CA LYS A 129 -4.52 22.67 -5.57
C LYS A 129 -5.55 22.36 -4.49
N THR A 130 -5.14 21.65 -3.45
CA THR A 130 -6.06 21.15 -2.40
C THR A 130 -6.33 22.18 -1.29
N PHE A 131 -5.29 22.89 -0.87
CA PHE A 131 -5.34 23.79 0.31
C PHE A 131 -5.13 25.27 -0.03
N GLY A 132 -4.91 25.59 -1.29
CA GLY A 132 -4.65 26.96 -1.75
C GLY A 132 -3.17 27.33 -1.82
N PRO A 133 -2.83 28.50 -2.43
CA PRO A 133 -1.46 28.91 -2.67
C PRO A 133 -0.65 29.10 -1.39
N ASN A 134 -1.31 29.49 -0.29
CA ASN A 134 -0.68 29.78 1.00
C ASN A 134 -0.78 28.59 1.98
N TYR A 135 -0.85 27.35 1.49
CA TYR A 135 -0.99 26.13 2.31
C TYR A 135 0.07 26.00 3.41
N HIS A 136 1.25 26.57 3.23
CA HIS A 136 2.33 26.57 4.22
C HIS A 136 1.98 27.33 5.51
N GLU A 137 1.05 28.27 5.45
CA GLU A 137 0.57 28.98 6.63
C GLU A 137 -0.24 28.09 7.59
N LEU A 138 -0.79 26.96 7.07
CA LEU A 138 -1.59 26.03 7.86
C LEU A 138 -0.78 25.35 8.98
N PHE A 139 0.55 25.25 8.83
CA PHE A 139 1.45 24.62 9.80
C PHE A 139 2.58 25.53 10.29
N ALA A 140 2.62 26.78 9.84
CA ALA A 140 3.62 27.77 10.29
C ALA A 140 3.43 28.23 11.75
N ARG A 141 2.31 27.86 12.37
CA ARG A 141 1.93 28.24 13.75
C ARG A 141 1.93 27.04 14.73
N ALA A 142 2.66 26.02 14.42
CA ALA A 142 2.81 24.89 15.33
C ALA A 142 4.07 25.06 16.19
#